data_ebc0dfc29d1aa5bd2ef3af1604072012
#
_entry.id   ebc0dfc29d1aa5bd2ef3af1604072012
#
_cell.length_a   1.000
_cell.length_b   1.000
_cell.length_c   1.000
_cell.angle_alpha   90.00
_cell.angle_beta   90.00
_cell.angle_gamma   90.00
#
_symmetry.space_group_name_H-M   'P 1'
#
loop_
_entity.id
_entity.type
_entity.pdbx_description
1 polymer ?
#
loop_
_entity_poly.entity_id
_entity_poly.type
_entity_poly.pdbx_seq_one_letter_code
_entity_poly.pdbx_strand_id
1 'polypeptide(L)'
;MRYITADRRGDDLWITFDRPAKHNVLHAEDLGELREVISRPAPGIRALVFTGAGPAAFSAGLNIDAFAGLSPAGARALIGELAHVMRAIRRAPIVTMAVVNGYCLGGAFELALACDLRVVASAASFGLPEIKVGVPSVIDAALLPAFVGLSKARELILTGDIYRLDELPPGSIANVVAEPGELTAAAQALLGRTAAHTRTVTAAQRRLFELWLNSPFDAAIEASSAEFAAAFEAADTHAQIARHREQISR
;
A
#
# COMPACT_ATOMS: atom_id res chain seq x y z
N MET A 1 -19.90 3.72 -4.46
CA MET A 1 -19.25 3.01 -3.31
C MET A 1 -20.08 3.24 -2.06
N ARG A 2 -20.51 2.18 -1.36
CA ARG A 2 -21.36 2.33 -0.15
C ARG A 2 -20.53 2.52 1.13
N TYR A 3 -19.33 1.95 1.18
CA TYR A 3 -18.49 1.90 2.36
C TYR A 3 -17.00 2.19 2.06
N ILE A 4 -16.72 2.68 0.88
CA ILE A 4 -15.43 3.23 0.49
C ILE A 4 -15.73 4.60 -0.07
N THR A 5 -15.11 5.65 0.48
CA THR A 5 -15.21 6.99 -0.06
C THR A 5 -13.90 7.35 -0.76
N ALA A 6 -13.98 8.20 -1.78
CA ALA A 6 -12.81 8.66 -2.52
C ALA A 6 -12.88 10.18 -2.69
N ASP A 7 -12.06 10.89 -1.92
CA ASP A 7 -12.06 12.34 -1.84
C ASP A 7 -10.75 12.91 -2.40
N ARG A 8 -10.89 13.85 -3.34
CA ARG A 8 -9.72 14.58 -3.86
C ARG A 8 -9.29 15.67 -2.89
N ARG A 9 -8.02 15.63 -2.48
CA ARG A 9 -7.38 16.66 -1.65
C ARG A 9 -6.14 17.18 -2.37
N GLY A 10 -6.28 18.31 -3.07
CA GLY A 10 -5.25 18.80 -3.99
C GLY A 10 -5.01 17.83 -5.15
N ASP A 11 -3.80 17.33 -5.26
CA ASP A 11 -3.40 16.34 -6.27
C ASP A 11 -3.43 14.89 -5.73
N ASP A 12 -3.92 14.67 -4.52
CA ASP A 12 -4.01 13.36 -3.91
C ASP A 12 -5.46 12.86 -3.89
N LEU A 13 -5.67 11.57 -4.13
CA LEU A 13 -6.96 10.90 -3.96
C LEU A 13 -6.92 10.09 -2.67
N TRP A 14 -7.71 10.52 -1.69
CA TRP A 14 -7.88 9.82 -0.43
C TRP A 14 -9.02 8.82 -0.52
N ILE A 15 -8.69 7.56 -0.28
CA ILE A 15 -9.58 6.41 -0.30
C ILE A 15 -9.77 5.97 1.15
N THR A 16 -10.97 6.16 1.68
CA THR A 16 -11.29 5.88 3.09
C THR A 16 -12.18 4.65 3.18
N PHE A 17 -11.76 3.65 3.94
CA PHE A 17 -12.61 2.53 4.34
C PHE A 17 -13.58 3.00 5.43
N ASP A 18 -14.88 2.99 5.18
CA ASP A 18 -15.89 3.67 5.99
C ASP A 18 -16.95 2.72 6.56
N ARG A 19 -16.50 1.81 7.42
CA ARG A 19 -17.33 0.96 8.30
C ARG A 19 -16.78 0.97 9.73
N PRO A 20 -16.66 2.13 10.40
CA PRO A 20 -15.95 2.23 11.69
C PRO A 20 -16.54 1.33 12.77
N ALA A 21 -17.86 1.11 12.77
CA ALA A 21 -18.54 0.19 13.71
C ALA A 21 -18.14 -1.28 13.55
N LYS A 22 -17.48 -1.66 12.46
CA LYS A 22 -16.96 -2.99 12.14
C LYS A 22 -15.45 -2.97 11.83
N HIS A 23 -14.71 -2.04 12.44
CA HIS A 23 -13.28 -1.87 12.21
C HIS A 23 -12.90 -1.80 10.73
N ASN A 24 -13.74 -1.16 9.92
CA ASN A 24 -13.50 -0.93 8.51
C ASN A 24 -13.25 -2.21 7.68
N VAL A 25 -13.92 -3.34 8.02
CA VAL A 25 -13.80 -4.58 7.24
C VAL A 25 -14.19 -4.36 5.78
N LEU A 26 -13.50 -5.06 4.90
CA LEU A 26 -13.74 -5.10 3.46
C LEU A 26 -14.68 -6.28 3.13
N HIS A 27 -15.65 -6.03 2.28
CA HIS A 27 -16.50 -7.08 1.71
C HIS A 27 -16.06 -7.40 0.28
N ALA A 28 -16.45 -8.56 -0.23
CA ALA A 28 -16.09 -8.97 -1.59
C ALA A 28 -16.54 -7.97 -2.67
N GLU A 29 -17.70 -7.36 -2.47
CA GLU A 29 -18.26 -6.33 -3.36
C GLU A 29 -17.41 -5.04 -3.40
N ASP A 30 -16.70 -4.72 -2.33
CA ASP A 30 -15.84 -3.52 -2.27
C ASP A 30 -14.58 -3.67 -3.14
N LEU A 31 -14.10 -4.92 -3.36
CA LEU A 31 -12.81 -5.18 -4.00
C LEU A 31 -12.80 -4.75 -5.48
N GLY A 32 -13.89 -5.00 -6.19
CA GLY A 32 -14.02 -4.61 -7.59
C GLY A 32 -13.98 -3.09 -7.77
N GLU A 33 -14.75 -2.37 -6.95
CA GLU A 33 -14.80 -0.91 -6.96
C GLU A 33 -13.46 -0.29 -6.55
N LEU A 34 -12.81 -0.84 -5.52
CA LEU A 34 -11.50 -0.41 -5.07
C LEU A 34 -10.45 -0.56 -6.18
N ARG A 35 -10.44 -1.72 -6.85
CA ARG A 35 -9.54 -1.99 -7.98
C ARG A 35 -9.75 -1.00 -9.13
N GLU A 36 -10.99 -0.65 -9.45
CA GLU A 36 -11.31 0.29 -10.52
C GLU A 36 -10.75 1.69 -10.22
N VAL A 37 -10.97 2.20 -9.00
CA VAL A 37 -10.46 3.50 -8.55
C VAL A 37 -8.92 3.54 -8.59
N ILE A 38 -8.25 2.47 -8.15
CA ILE A 38 -6.79 2.37 -8.14
C ILE A 38 -6.22 2.32 -9.56
N SER A 39 -6.85 1.52 -10.45
CA SER A 39 -6.33 1.28 -11.80
C SER A 39 -6.49 2.47 -12.73
N ARG A 40 -7.44 3.36 -12.45
CA ARG A 40 -7.79 4.50 -13.30
C ARG A 40 -7.92 5.80 -12.50
N PRO A 41 -6.82 6.27 -11.88
CA PRO A 41 -6.87 7.53 -11.16
C PRO A 41 -7.23 8.67 -12.11
N ALA A 42 -8.08 9.58 -11.64
CA ALA A 42 -8.53 10.74 -12.43
C ALA A 42 -7.33 11.60 -12.86
N PRO A 43 -7.44 12.31 -13.99
CA PRO A 43 -6.37 13.22 -14.44
C PRO A 43 -5.96 14.22 -13.35
N GLY A 44 -4.65 14.44 -13.23
CA GLY A 44 -4.08 15.35 -12.22
C GLY A 44 -3.84 14.71 -10.86
N ILE A 45 -4.33 13.50 -10.57
CA ILE A 45 -3.99 12.79 -9.33
C ILE A 45 -2.55 12.29 -9.37
N ARG A 46 -1.80 12.56 -8.30
CA ARG A 46 -0.37 12.22 -8.14
C ARG A 46 -0.11 11.15 -7.08
N ALA A 47 -1.02 10.99 -6.13
CA ALA A 47 -0.94 9.92 -5.14
C ALA A 47 -2.31 9.33 -4.82
N LEU A 48 -2.32 8.04 -4.45
CA LEU A 48 -3.44 7.34 -3.81
C LEU A 48 -3.12 7.17 -2.34
N VAL A 49 -4.00 7.64 -1.47
CA VAL A 49 -3.83 7.56 -0.02
C VAL A 49 -4.96 6.74 0.56
N PHE A 50 -4.64 5.63 1.22
CA PHE A 50 -5.60 4.74 1.86
C PHE A 50 -5.64 5.03 3.37
N THR A 51 -6.83 5.09 3.95
CA THR A 51 -7.00 5.27 5.41
C THR A 51 -8.33 4.65 5.89
N GLY A 52 -8.48 4.51 7.19
CA GLY A 52 -9.73 4.06 7.81
C GLY A 52 -10.53 5.21 8.43
N ALA A 53 -11.85 5.15 8.36
CA ALA A 53 -12.73 6.07 9.08
C ALA A 53 -12.71 5.79 10.60
N GLY A 54 -12.80 6.85 11.38
CA GLY A 54 -12.76 6.77 12.84
C GLY A 54 -11.35 6.49 13.40
N PRO A 55 -11.20 6.44 14.72
CA PRO A 55 -9.87 6.32 15.35
C PRO A 55 -9.41 4.87 15.57
N ALA A 56 -10.31 3.87 15.45
CA ALA A 56 -10.05 2.53 15.96
C ALA A 56 -9.23 1.65 15.00
N ALA A 57 -9.44 1.81 13.68
CA ALA A 57 -8.85 0.91 12.71
C ALA A 57 -8.60 1.58 11.36
N PHE A 58 -7.50 1.21 10.75
CA PHE A 58 -7.31 1.32 9.31
C PHE A 58 -8.29 0.38 8.61
N SER A 59 -8.13 -0.92 8.82
CA SER A 59 -9.12 -1.94 8.47
C SER A 59 -8.74 -3.27 9.16
N ALA A 60 -9.76 -4.06 9.53
CA ALA A 60 -9.57 -5.42 10.04
C ALA A 60 -9.46 -6.47 8.91
N GLY A 61 -9.30 -6.06 7.66
CA GLY A 61 -9.17 -6.97 6.52
C GLY A 61 -10.51 -7.42 5.95
N LEU A 62 -10.52 -8.58 5.29
CA LEU A 62 -11.76 -9.15 4.76
C LEU A 62 -12.74 -9.54 5.87
N ASN A 63 -14.03 -9.29 5.64
CA ASN A 63 -15.07 -9.76 6.55
C ASN A 63 -15.04 -11.29 6.64
N ILE A 64 -14.92 -11.80 7.86
CA ILE A 64 -14.81 -13.24 8.14
C ILE A 64 -16.06 -14.02 7.66
N ASP A 65 -17.23 -13.37 7.65
CA ASP A 65 -18.47 -14.01 7.18
C ASP A 65 -18.37 -14.40 5.69
N ALA A 66 -17.49 -13.73 4.92
CA ALA A 66 -17.25 -14.07 3.52
C ALA A 66 -16.59 -15.43 3.31
N PHE A 67 -15.98 -16.01 4.35
CA PHE A 67 -15.36 -17.34 4.28
C PHE A 67 -16.32 -18.48 4.60
N ALA A 68 -17.47 -18.19 5.24
CA ALA A 68 -18.42 -19.20 5.64
C ALA A 68 -19.03 -19.93 4.44
N GLY A 69 -18.91 -21.24 4.40
CA GLY A 69 -19.52 -22.09 3.36
C GLY A 69 -18.89 -21.95 1.97
N LEU A 70 -17.72 -21.31 1.82
CA LEU A 70 -17.04 -21.24 0.54
C LEU A 70 -16.63 -22.62 0.03
N SER A 71 -16.92 -22.88 -1.24
CA SER A 71 -16.28 -23.96 -1.97
C SER A 71 -14.81 -23.59 -2.28
N PRO A 72 -13.93 -24.57 -2.60
CA PRO A 72 -12.56 -24.26 -3.02
C PRO A 72 -12.50 -23.30 -4.22
N ALA A 73 -13.44 -23.38 -5.15
CA ALA A 73 -13.53 -22.48 -6.29
C ALA A 73 -13.92 -21.05 -5.84
N GLY A 74 -14.91 -20.93 -4.93
CA GLY A 74 -15.32 -19.64 -4.35
C GLY A 74 -14.20 -19.00 -3.55
N ALA A 75 -13.48 -19.78 -2.74
CA ALA A 75 -12.32 -19.28 -1.99
C ALA A 75 -11.24 -18.74 -2.93
N ARG A 76 -10.92 -19.49 -4.01
CA ARG A 76 -9.96 -19.04 -5.03
C ARG A 76 -10.42 -17.73 -5.71
N ALA A 77 -11.70 -17.61 -6.04
CA ALA A 77 -12.25 -16.40 -6.66
C ALA A 77 -12.13 -15.19 -5.75
N LEU A 78 -12.54 -15.31 -4.48
CA LEU A 78 -12.46 -14.22 -3.49
C LEU A 78 -11.03 -13.74 -3.28
N ILE A 79 -10.10 -14.66 -3.05
CA ILE A 79 -8.69 -14.34 -2.85
C ILE A 79 -8.07 -13.79 -4.15
N GLY A 80 -8.51 -14.25 -5.31
CA GLY A 80 -8.10 -13.73 -6.61
C GLY A 80 -8.47 -12.25 -6.78
N GLU A 81 -9.68 -11.85 -6.38
CA GLU A 81 -10.08 -10.43 -6.42
C GLU A 81 -9.24 -9.57 -5.48
N LEU A 82 -8.96 -10.04 -4.25
CA LEU A 82 -8.06 -9.33 -3.35
C LEU A 82 -6.64 -9.21 -3.93
N ALA A 83 -6.12 -10.28 -4.53
CA ALA A 83 -4.81 -10.26 -5.22
C ALA A 83 -4.78 -9.25 -6.39
N HIS A 84 -5.90 -9.09 -7.09
CA HIS A 84 -6.02 -8.07 -8.14
C HIS A 84 -5.94 -6.65 -7.59
N VAL A 85 -6.53 -6.39 -6.41
CA VAL A 85 -6.42 -5.10 -5.72
C VAL A 85 -4.96 -4.81 -5.34
N MET A 86 -4.28 -5.77 -4.69
CA MET A 86 -2.86 -5.61 -4.30
C MET A 86 -1.97 -5.34 -5.52
N ARG A 87 -2.18 -6.11 -6.59
CA ARG A 87 -1.45 -5.91 -7.85
C ARG A 87 -1.72 -4.53 -8.45
N ALA A 88 -2.97 -4.04 -8.40
CA ALA A 88 -3.31 -2.70 -8.87
C ALA A 88 -2.57 -1.62 -8.07
N ILE A 89 -2.46 -1.76 -6.74
CA ILE A 89 -1.70 -0.86 -5.87
C ILE A 89 -0.23 -0.86 -6.27
N ARG A 90 0.42 -2.02 -6.33
CA ARG A 90 1.85 -2.11 -6.67
C ARG A 90 2.17 -1.58 -8.07
N ARG A 91 1.24 -1.74 -9.03
CA ARG A 91 1.41 -1.32 -10.43
C ARG A 91 0.83 0.06 -10.76
N ALA A 92 0.24 0.75 -9.80
CA ALA A 92 -0.26 2.11 -10.03
C ALA A 92 0.89 3.02 -10.53
N PRO A 93 0.65 3.88 -11.54
CA PRO A 93 1.71 4.74 -12.10
C PRO A 93 2.01 5.99 -11.26
N ILE A 94 1.45 6.06 -10.07
CA ILE A 94 1.55 7.17 -9.11
C ILE A 94 1.82 6.63 -7.71
N VAL A 95 2.34 7.46 -6.82
CA VAL A 95 2.67 7.06 -5.44
C VAL A 95 1.45 6.51 -4.72
N THR A 96 1.64 5.45 -3.95
CA THR A 96 0.61 4.87 -3.07
C THR A 96 1.06 4.96 -1.62
N MET A 97 0.14 5.35 -0.73
CA MET A 97 0.42 5.52 0.69
C MET A 97 -0.69 4.93 1.54
N ALA A 98 -0.31 4.19 2.59
CA ALA A 98 -1.23 3.81 3.66
C ALA A 98 -1.04 4.75 4.86
N VAL A 99 -2.15 5.36 5.32
CA VAL A 99 -2.22 6.15 6.55
C VAL A 99 -2.95 5.30 7.59
N VAL A 100 -2.16 4.61 8.41
CA VAL A 100 -2.64 3.58 9.33
C VAL A 100 -3.00 4.23 10.67
N ASN A 101 -4.29 4.40 10.90
CA ASN A 101 -4.85 5.12 12.05
C ASN A 101 -5.20 4.22 13.26
N GLY A 102 -4.96 2.90 13.19
CA GLY A 102 -5.27 1.96 14.26
C GLY A 102 -5.01 0.51 13.85
N TYR A 103 -5.94 -0.41 14.13
CA TYR A 103 -5.80 -1.81 13.72
C TYR A 103 -5.64 -1.95 12.21
N CYS A 104 -4.61 -2.67 11.78
CA CYS A 104 -4.30 -2.98 10.40
C CYS A 104 -4.06 -4.50 10.29
N LEU A 105 -5.12 -5.25 9.96
CA LEU A 105 -5.12 -6.70 10.13
C LEU A 105 -5.44 -7.43 8.81
N GLY A 106 -4.90 -8.64 8.68
CA GLY A 106 -5.20 -9.53 7.56
C GLY A 106 -4.91 -8.89 6.21
N GLY A 107 -5.82 -9.05 5.26
CA GLY A 107 -5.70 -8.45 3.92
C GLY A 107 -5.52 -6.93 3.91
N ALA A 108 -5.91 -6.21 4.98
CA ALA A 108 -5.63 -4.78 5.09
C ALA A 108 -4.16 -4.50 5.45
N PHE A 109 -3.53 -5.38 6.23
CA PHE A 109 -2.08 -5.29 6.45
C PHE A 109 -1.32 -5.61 5.17
N GLU A 110 -1.75 -6.60 4.41
CA GLU A 110 -1.19 -6.89 3.09
C GLU A 110 -1.32 -5.69 2.14
N LEU A 111 -2.47 -5.00 2.15
CA LEU A 111 -2.68 -3.76 1.39
C LEU A 111 -1.69 -2.67 1.80
N ALA A 112 -1.49 -2.47 3.10
CA ALA A 112 -0.53 -1.49 3.60
C ALA A 112 0.91 -1.82 3.20
N LEU A 113 1.28 -3.12 3.16
CA LEU A 113 2.58 -3.59 2.67
C LEU A 113 2.74 -3.39 1.14
N ALA A 114 1.66 -3.51 0.37
CA ALA A 114 1.64 -3.27 -1.06
C ALA A 114 1.81 -1.79 -1.45
N CYS A 115 1.54 -0.85 -0.53
CA CYS A 115 1.76 0.57 -0.74
C CYS A 115 3.25 0.93 -0.70
N ASP A 116 3.65 2.01 -1.39
CA ASP A 116 5.03 2.51 -1.35
C ASP A 116 5.40 3.05 0.03
N LEU A 117 4.51 3.85 0.60
CA LEU A 117 4.76 4.60 1.83
C LEU A 117 3.71 4.28 2.90
N ARG A 118 4.10 4.38 4.16
CA ARG A 118 3.24 4.18 5.32
C ARG A 118 3.48 5.27 6.36
N VAL A 119 2.43 6.02 6.69
CA VAL A 119 2.35 6.89 7.85
C VAL A 119 1.49 6.18 8.88
N VAL A 120 2.00 5.98 10.08
CA VAL A 120 1.42 5.05 11.04
C VAL A 120 1.19 5.76 12.38
N ALA A 121 0.00 5.58 12.96
CA ALA A 121 -0.27 6.07 14.30
C ALA A 121 0.63 5.36 15.33
N SER A 122 1.13 6.09 16.32
CA SER A 122 1.99 5.56 17.38
C SER A 122 1.35 4.35 18.12
N ALA A 123 0.01 4.34 18.24
CA ALA A 123 -0.76 3.29 18.88
C ALA A 123 -1.29 2.21 17.91
N ALA A 124 -0.89 2.23 16.64
CA ALA A 124 -1.37 1.26 15.66
C ALA A 124 -0.89 -0.17 15.97
N SER A 125 -1.68 -1.14 15.52
CA SER A 125 -1.39 -2.57 15.72
C SER A 125 -1.57 -3.34 14.42
N PHE A 126 -0.72 -4.35 14.23
CA PHE A 126 -0.59 -5.13 13.00
C PHE A 126 -0.69 -6.62 13.27
N GLY A 127 -1.25 -7.39 12.36
CA GLY A 127 -1.29 -8.84 12.46
C GLY A 127 -1.87 -9.51 11.24
N LEU A 128 -1.57 -10.80 11.12
CA LEU A 128 -2.13 -11.69 10.10
C LEU A 128 -2.85 -12.86 10.82
N PRO A 129 -4.08 -12.61 11.37
CA PRO A 129 -4.76 -13.55 12.24
C PRO A 129 -5.49 -14.68 11.50
N GLU A 130 -5.33 -14.82 10.19
CA GLU A 130 -6.04 -15.78 9.33
C GLU A 130 -5.91 -17.21 9.83
N ILE A 131 -4.76 -17.60 10.38
CA ILE A 131 -4.51 -18.94 10.93
C ILE A 131 -5.47 -19.27 12.08
N LYS A 132 -5.91 -18.28 12.85
CA LYS A 132 -6.86 -18.48 13.98
C LYS A 132 -8.27 -18.86 13.51
N VAL A 133 -8.58 -18.59 12.23
CA VAL A 133 -9.85 -18.99 11.61
C VAL A 133 -9.68 -20.14 10.61
N GLY A 134 -8.51 -20.78 10.62
CA GLY A 134 -8.25 -22.00 9.86
C GLY A 134 -7.87 -21.79 8.39
N VAL A 135 -7.49 -20.56 7.99
CA VAL A 135 -7.02 -20.28 6.63
C VAL A 135 -5.59 -19.72 6.66
N PRO A 136 -4.76 -19.99 5.64
CA PRO A 136 -3.41 -19.44 5.58
C PRO A 136 -3.43 -17.96 5.17
N SER A 137 -2.46 -17.18 5.65
CA SER A 137 -2.12 -15.89 5.08
C SER A 137 -1.47 -16.11 3.71
N VAL A 138 -1.90 -15.34 2.71
CA VAL A 138 -1.53 -15.55 1.30
C VAL A 138 -1.19 -14.21 0.63
N ILE A 139 -1.13 -14.16 -0.69
CA ILE A 139 -0.97 -12.95 -1.52
C ILE A 139 0.24 -12.11 -1.07
N ASP A 140 0.00 -10.87 -0.64
CA ASP A 140 1.04 -9.91 -0.27
C ASP A 140 1.57 -10.08 1.16
N ALA A 141 1.07 -11.06 1.95
CA ALA A 141 1.77 -11.57 3.12
C ALA A 141 3.20 -12.05 2.77
N ALA A 142 3.43 -12.42 1.51
CA ALA A 142 4.76 -12.76 0.98
C ALA A 142 5.76 -11.58 1.03
N LEU A 143 5.30 -10.35 1.13
CA LEU A 143 6.16 -9.16 1.30
C LEU A 143 6.67 -9.01 2.74
N LEU A 144 5.96 -9.55 3.73
CA LEU A 144 6.25 -9.34 5.15
C LEU A 144 7.71 -9.64 5.54
N PRO A 145 8.36 -10.73 5.04
CA PRO A 145 9.76 -11.01 5.36
C PRO A 145 10.74 -9.90 4.95
N ALA A 146 10.44 -9.14 3.89
CA ALA A 146 11.27 -8.03 3.46
C ALA A 146 11.18 -6.82 4.41
N PHE A 147 10.08 -6.70 5.16
CA PHE A 147 9.86 -5.62 6.12
C PHE A 147 10.40 -5.96 7.52
N VAL A 148 10.05 -7.12 8.06
CA VAL A 148 10.32 -7.47 9.46
C VAL A 148 11.40 -8.56 9.63
N GLY A 149 11.96 -9.06 8.53
CA GLY A 149 12.84 -10.21 8.52
C GLY A 149 12.08 -11.54 8.63
N LEU A 150 12.71 -12.64 8.16
CA LEU A 150 12.06 -13.94 8.02
C LEU A 150 11.58 -14.52 9.36
N SER A 151 12.35 -14.34 10.44
CA SER A 151 11.99 -14.90 11.76
C SER A 151 10.72 -14.25 12.31
N LYS A 152 10.65 -12.92 12.33
CA LYS A 152 9.47 -12.18 12.82
C LYS A 152 8.26 -12.38 11.92
N ALA A 153 8.45 -12.49 10.60
CA ALA A 153 7.37 -12.80 9.66
C ALA A 153 6.74 -14.17 9.96
N ARG A 154 7.56 -15.19 10.21
CA ARG A 154 7.08 -16.53 10.59
C ARG A 154 6.33 -16.53 11.92
N GLU A 155 6.83 -15.80 12.91
CA GLU A 155 6.17 -15.65 14.21
C GLU A 155 4.78 -15.00 14.01
N LEU A 156 4.70 -13.84 13.35
CA LEU A 156 3.44 -13.15 13.04
C LEU A 156 2.40 -14.06 12.36
N ILE A 157 2.82 -14.78 11.32
CA ILE A 157 1.92 -15.64 10.52
C ILE A 157 1.52 -16.90 11.29
N LEU A 158 2.46 -17.54 11.98
CA LEU A 158 2.19 -18.84 12.63
C LEU A 158 1.43 -18.70 13.95
N THR A 159 1.60 -17.59 14.66
CA THR A 159 0.84 -17.32 15.88
C THR A 159 -0.51 -16.65 15.58
N GLY A 160 -0.56 -15.86 14.49
CA GLY A 160 -1.68 -14.99 14.18
C GLY A 160 -1.91 -13.91 15.23
N ASP A 161 -0.90 -13.60 16.05
CA ASP A 161 -1.01 -12.60 17.09
C ASP A 161 -0.98 -11.19 16.52
N ILE A 162 -1.53 -10.25 17.27
CA ILE A 162 -1.58 -8.84 16.94
C ILE A 162 -0.48 -8.15 17.73
N TYR A 163 0.39 -7.45 17.05
CA TYR A 163 1.54 -6.74 17.60
C TYR A 163 1.32 -5.23 17.48
N ARG A 164 1.63 -4.50 18.53
CA ARG A 164 1.73 -3.05 18.48
C ARG A 164 2.92 -2.67 17.61
N LEU A 165 2.89 -1.44 17.09
CA LEU A 165 4.00 -0.94 16.26
C LEU A 165 5.37 -1.00 16.98
N ASP A 166 5.39 -0.73 18.29
CA ASP A 166 6.61 -0.73 19.11
C ASP A 166 7.15 -2.14 19.45
N GLU A 167 6.36 -3.19 19.21
CA GLU A 167 6.77 -4.61 19.33
C GLU A 167 7.36 -5.18 18.03
N LEU A 168 7.29 -4.40 16.94
CA LEU A 168 7.88 -4.73 15.65
C LEU A 168 9.28 -4.12 15.52
N PRO A 169 10.15 -4.67 14.65
CA PRO A 169 11.47 -4.09 14.46
C PRO A 169 11.40 -2.60 14.10
N PRO A 170 12.16 -1.73 14.76
CA PRO A 170 12.11 -0.29 14.52
C PRO A 170 12.31 0.07 13.05
N GLY A 171 11.45 0.92 12.50
CA GLY A 171 11.52 1.37 11.11
C GLY A 171 11.13 0.32 10.07
N SER A 172 10.68 -0.86 10.47
CA SER A 172 10.33 -1.94 9.53
C SER A 172 9.04 -1.66 8.77
N ILE A 173 7.99 -1.21 9.46
CA ILE A 173 6.66 -1.02 8.85
C ILE A 173 6.40 0.45 8.50
N ALA A 174 6.75 1.39 9.36
CA ALA A 174 6.43 2.81 9.21
C ALA A 174 7.58 3.60 8.56
N ASN A 175 7.27 4.43 7.56
CA ASN A 175 8.17 5.47 7.08
C ASN A 175 8.13 6.71 8.00
N VAL A 176 6.95 6.99 8.57
CA VAL A 176 6.72 8.05 9.56
C VAL A 176 5.77 7.53 10.62
N VAL A 177 6.11 7.75 11.88
CA VAL A 177 5.22 7.53 13.02
C VAL A 177 4.72 8.89 13.48
N ALA A 178 3.40 9.01 13.72
CA ALA A 178 2.77 10.25 14.14
C ALA A 178 1.69 9.97 15.21
N GLU A 179 1.36 10.99 16.00
CA GLU A 179 0.21 10.90 16.88
C GLU A 179 -1.10 10.89 16.06
N PRO A 180 -2.19 10.27 16.58
CA PRO A 180 -3.42 10.10 15.81
C PRO A 180 -3.97 11.39 15.18
N GLY A 181 -3.87 12.52 15.88
CA GLY A 181 -4.32 13.85 15.38
C GLY A 181 -3.42 14.45 14.30
N GLU A 182 -2.21 13.93 14.10
CA GLU A 182 -1.19 14.47 13.20
C GLU A 182 -1.02 13.66 11.91
N LEU A 183 -1.68 12.52 11.78
CA LEU A 183 -1.51 11.59 10.65
C LEU A 183 -1.69 12.26 9.29
N THR A 184 -2.73 13.09 9.14
CA THR A 184 -2.99 13.78 7.86
C THR A 184 -1.87 14.76 7.52
N ALA A 185 -1.40 15.54 8.48
CA ALA A 185 -0.30 16.48 8.27
C ALA A 185 1.02 15.77 7.95
N ALA A 186 1.32 14.67 8.66
CA ALA A 186 2.48 13.84 8.39
C ALA A 186 2.43 13.19 6.99
N ALA A 187 1.27 12.72 6.56
CA ALA A 187 1.06 12.18 5.22
C ALA A 187 1.28 13.24 4.15
N GLN A 188 0.72 14.43 4.31
CA GLN A 188 0.91 15.55 3.38
C GLN A 188 2.37 15.98 3.30
N ALA A 189 3.07 16.06 4.43
CA ALA A 189 4.49 16.40 4.48
C ALA A 189 5.34 15.35 3.73
N LEU A 190 5.05 14.06 3.92
CA LEU A 190 5.78 12.98 3.24
C LEU A 190 5.48 12.98 1.72
N LEU A 191 4.22 13.15 1.31
CA LEU A 191 3.84 13.26 -0.10
C LEU A 191 4.46 14.50 -0.76
N GLY A 192 4.53 15.63 -0.06
CA GLY A 192 5.18 16.86 -0.54
C GLY A 192 6.62 16.61 -0.99
N ARG A 193 7.34 15.69 -0.36
CA ARG A 193 8.71 15.29 -0.78
C ARG A 193 8.73 14.56 -2.12
N THR A 194 7.67 13.89 -2.50
CA THR A 194 7.54 13.19 -3.78
C THR A 194 7.00 14.09 -4.89
N ALA A 195 6.29 15.17 -4.54
CA ALA A 195 5.61 16.05 -5.48
C ALA A 195 6.58 16.82 -6.42
N ALA A 196 7.84 16.98 -6.03
CA ALA A 196 8.88 17.62 -6.83
C ALA A 196 9.32 16.77 -8.04
N HIS A 197 9.02 15.47 -8.05
CA HIS A 197 9.43 14.56 -9.11
C HIS A 197 8.41 14.53 -10.25
N THR A 198 8.87 14.25 -11.48
CA THR A 198 7.96 14.13 -12.63
C THR A 198 7.13 12.83 -12.53
N ARG A 199 5.95 12.84 -13.16
CA ARG A 199 5.11 11.63 -13.21
C ARG A 199 5.82 10.50 -13.97
N THR A 200 6.57 10.85 -15.01
CA THR A 200 7.33 9.90 -15.83
C THR A 200 8.33 9.11 -15.00
N VAL A 201 9.19 9.81 -14.23
CA VAL A 201 10.21 9.13 -13.43
C VAL A 201 9.59 8.37 -12.24
N THR A 202 8.52 8.88 -11.65
CA THR A 202 7.79 8.17 -10.59
C THR A 202 7.21 6.85 -11.12
N ALA A 203 6.55 6.89 -12.28
CA ALA A 203 5.99 5.69 -12.89
C ALA A 203 7.07 4.68 -13.30
N ALA A 204 8.19 5.13 -13.86
CA ALA A 204 9.34 4.28 -14.21
C ALA A 204 9.93 3.61 -12.96
N GLN A 205 10.16 4.37 -11.89
CA GLN A 205 10.69 3.81 -10.64
C GLN A 205 9.75 2.76 -10.01
N ARG A 206 8.43 2.97 -10.11
CA ARG A 206 7.46 2.00 -9.60
C ARG A 206 7.45 0.70 -10.42
N ARG A 207 7.60 0.79 -11.75
CA ARG A 207 7.80 -0.41 -12.58
C ARG A 207 9.06 -1.16 -12.21
N LEU A 208 10.14 -0.44 -11.89
CA LEU A 208 11.40 -1.04 -11.42
C LEU A 208 11.23 -1.79 -10.09
N PHE A 209 10.46 -1.26 -9.12
CA PHE A 209 10.19 -1.97 -7.86
C PHE A 209 9.50 -3.31 -8.10
N GLU A 210 8.48 -3.35 -8.96
CA GLU A 210 7.82 -4.61 -9.33
C GLU A 210 8.76 -5.56 -10.08
N LEU A 211 9.60 -5.03 -10.95
CA LEU A 211 10.59 -5.81 -11.67
C LEU A 211 11.60 -6.46 -10.71
N TRP A 212 12.14 -5.69 -9.76
CA TRP A 212 13.12 -6.19 -8.79
C TRP A 212 12.53 -7.23 -7.84
N LEU A 213 11.26 -7.13 -7.48
CA LEU A 213 10.58 -8.10 -6.65
C LEU A 213 10.28 -9.43 -7.38
N ASN A 214 10.15 -9.41 -8.71
CA ASN A 214 9.63 -10.53 -9.48
C ASN A 214 10.65 -11.15 -10.45
N SER A 215 11.91 -10.68 -10.47
CA SER A 215 12.92 -11.15 -11.40
C SER A 215 14.19 -11.62 -10.68
N PRO A 216 14.95 -12.57 -11.25
CA PRO A 216 16.31 -12.85 -10.80
C PRO A 216 17.17 -11.57 -10.85
N PHE A 217 18.11 -11.44 -9.93
CA PHE A 217 18.84 -10.19 -9.69
C PHE A 217 19.53 -9.62 -10.94
N ASP A 218 20.26 -10.45 -11.68
CA ASP A 218 20.99 -10.00 -12.90
C ASP A 218 20.01 -9.56 -14.00
N ALA A 219 18.92 -10.30 -14.20
CA ALA A 219 17.87 -9.93 -15.16
C ALA A 219 17.16 -8.63 -14.76
N ALA A 220 16.97 -8.39 -13.46
CA ALA A 220 16.40 -7.14 -12.96
C ALA A 220 17.33 -5.95 -13.24
N ILE A 221 18.65 -6.11 -13.08
CA ILE A 221 19.63 -5.07 -13.38
C ILE A 221 19.65 -4.77 -14.89
N GLU A 222 19.67 -5.78 -15.73
CA GLU A 222 19.67 -5.62 -17.20
C GLU A 222 18.42 -4.86 -17.67
N ALA A 223 17.24 -5.28 -17.21
CA ALA A 223 15.99 -4.61 -17.56
C ALA A 223 15.90 -3.18 -16.99
N SER A 224 16.57 -2.88 -15.88
CA SER A 224 16.64 -1.51 -15.32
C SER A 224 17.31 -0.52 -16.28
N SER A 225 18.25 -0.98 -17.08
CA SER A 225 18.92 -0.15 -18.09
C SER A 225 17.95 0.33 -19.18
N ALA A 226 17.00 -0.50 -19.57
CA ALA A 226 15.96 -0.13 -20.54
C ALA A 226 14.99 0.91 -19.96
N GLU A 227 14.53 0.74 -18.71
CA GLU A 227 13.70 1.74 -18.04
C GLU A 227 14.42 3.08 -17.83
N PHE A 228 15.71 3.04 -17.51
CA PHE A 228 16.52 4.25 -17.39
C PHE A 228 16.62 4.98 -18.74
N ALA A 229 16.91 4.27 -19.83
CA ALA A 229 16.99 4.85 -21.17
C ALA A 229 15.65 5.45 -21.63
N ALA A 230 14.53 4.73 -21.40
CA ALA A 230 13.19 5.19 -21.75
C ALA A 230 12.79 6.49 -21.03
N ALA A 231 13.31 6.74 -19.82
CA ALA A 231 13.06 8.01 -19.13
C ALA A 231 13.60 9.23 -19.91
N PHE A 232 14.64 9.07 -20.71
CA PHE A 232 15.21 10.15 -21.52
C PHE A 232 14.44 10.45 -22.82
N GLU A 233 13.45 9.64 -23.19
CA GLU A 233 12.53 9.94 -24.29
C GLU A 233 11.52 11.02 -23.90
N ALA A 234 11.34 11.27 -22.60
CA ALA A 234 10.40 12.24 -22.08
C ALA A 234 11.02 13.63 -21.91
N ALA A 235 10.34 14.65 -22.43
CA ALA A 235 10.80 16.04 -22.34
C ALA A 235 10.89 16.55 -20.89
N ASP A 236 10.05 16.05 -19.98
CA ASP A 236 10.03 16.42 -18.58
C ASP A 236 11.28 15.95 -17.82
N THR A 237 11.93 14.86 -18.23
CA THR A 237 13.21 14.39 -17.70
C THR A 237 14.32 15.39 -17.96
N HIS A 238 14.45 15.84 -19.21
CA HIS A 238 15.47 16.84 -19.59
C HIS A 238 15.24 18.18 -18.85
N ALA A 239 13.99 18.61 -18.78
CA ALA A 239 13.64 19.84 -18.04
C ALA A 239 13.96 19.74 -16.54
N GLN A 240 13.74 18.57 -15.92
CA GLN A 240 14.07 18.34 -14.51
C GLN A 240 15.59 18.38 -14.27
N ILE A 241 16.38 17.76 -15.13
CA ILE A 241 17.85 17.79 -15.09
C ILE A 241 18.36 19.22 -15.20
N ALA A 242 17.83 20.01 -16.13
CA ALA A 242 18.22 21.40 -16.32
C ALA A 242 17.95 22.24 -15.05
N ARG A 243 16.75 22.14 -14.49
CA ARG A 243 16.39 22.84 -13.24
C ARG A 243 17.31 22.45 -12.07
N HIS A 244 17.63 21.18 -11.92
CA HIS A 244 18.49 20.71 -10.85
C HIS A 244 19.92 21.23 -10.97
N ARG A 245 20.47 21.28 -12.21
CA ARG A 245 21.79 21.87 -12.46
C ARG A 245 21.84 23.37 -12.10
N GLU A 246 20.80 24.14 -12.39
CA GLU A 246 20.71 25.54 -12.00
C GLU A 246 20.68 25.74 -10.47
N GLN A 247 20.02 24.82 -9.75
CA GLN A 247 19.96 24.85 -8.27
C GLN A 247 21.32 24.57 -7.61
N ILE A 248 22.11 23.67 -8.16
CA ILE A 248 23.45 23.31 -7.62
C ILE A 248 24.50 24.39 -7.96
N SER A 249 24.29 25.15 -9.02
CA SER A 249 25.22 26.18 -9.49
C SER A 249 25.08 27.53 -8.75
N ARG A 250 24.13 27.62 -7.81
CA ARG A 250 23.88 28.77 -6.92
C ARG A 250 24.41 28.50 -5.50
#